data_24304e7d887d47547e6ca48306d79ec6
#
_entry.id   24304e7d887d47547e6ca48306d79ec6
#
_cell.length_a   1.000
_cell.length_b   1.000
_cell.length_c   1.000
_cell.angle_alpha   90.00
_cell.angle_beta   90.00
_cell.angle_gamma   90.00
#
_symmetry.space_group_name_H-M   'P 1'
#
loop_
_entity.id
_entity.type
_entity.pdbx_description
1 polymer ?
#
loop_
_entity_poly.entity_id
_entity_poly.type
_entity_poly.pdbx_seq_one_letter_code
_entity_poly.pdbx_strand_id
1 'polypeptide(L)'
;MNPNQRIIAIGSISIAIGIISLMLQIGNIISIWASHSIQIGSQNNTGICNQRIITYENSTWVNHTYVNINNTNVVAGEDKTSVTLAGNSSLCSISGWAIYTKDNSIRIGSKGDVFVIREPFISCSHLECRTFFLTQGALLNDKHSNGTAKDRSPYRALMSCPLGEAPSPYNSKFESVAWSASACHDGMGWLTIGISGPDNGAVAVLKYNGIITETIKSWKKQILRTQESECVCMNGSCFTIMTDGPSNKAASYKIFKIEKGKVTKSIELNAPNFYYEECSCYPDTGIVMCVCRDNWHGSNRPWVSFNQNLDYQIGYICSGVFGDNPRPEDGEGSCNPVTVDGANGVKGFSYKYGNGVWIGRTKSNRLRKGFEMIWDPNGWTNTDSDFSVKQDVVAITDWSGYSGSFVQHPELTGLDCIRPCFWVELVRGLPRENTTIWTSGSSISFCGVNSDTANWSWPDGAELPFTIDK
;
A
#
# COMPACT_ATOMS: atom_id res chain seq x y z
N MET A 1 -44.86 37.80 -40.96
CA MET A 1 -44.68 36.57 -40.13
C MET A 1 -45.50 36.74 -38.86
N ASN A 2 -46.35 35.79 -38.58
CA ASN A 2 -47.15 35.75 -37.36
C ASN A 2 -46.24 35.64 -36.13
N PRO A 3 -46.52 36.37 -35.07
CA PRO A 3 -45.68 36.28 -33.84
C PRO A 3 -45.46 34.86 -33.34
N ASN A 4 -46.47 34.01 -33.48
CA ASN A 4 -46.34 32.59 -33.07
C ASN A 4 -45.41 31.80 -33.97
N GLN A 5 -45.23 32.13 -35.23
CA GLN A 5 -44.24 31.50 -36.11
C GLN A 5 -42.82 31.94 -35.80
N ARG A 6 -42.63 33.19 -35.32
CA ARG A 6 -41.32 33.65 -34.88
C ARG A 6 -40.87 32.97 -33.58
N ILE A 7 -41.78 32.74 -32.63
CA ILE A 7 -41.50 32.05 -31.39
C ILE A 7 -41.12 30.58 -31.65
N ILE A 8 -41.85 29.92 -32.54
CA ILE A 8 -41.57 28.54 -32.95
C ILE A 8 -40.21 28.44 -33.66
N ALA A 9 -39.91 29.40 -34.55
CA ALA A 9 -38.64 29.44 -35.26
C ALA A 9 -37.47 29.69 -34.31
N ILE A 10 -37.63 30.60 -33.36
CA ILE A 10 -36.60 30.88 -32.35
C ILE A 10 -36.45 29.67 -31.40
N GLY A 11 -37.55 29.08 -30.97
CA GLY A 11 -37.53 27.87 -30.14
C GLY A 11 -36.85 26.69 -30.86
N SER A 12 -37.16 26.48 -32.12
CA SER A 12 -36.55 25.42 -32.94
C SER A 12 -35.06 25.65 -33.17
N ILE A 13 -34.65 26.89 -33.38
CA ILE A 13 -33.24 27.25 -33.52
C ILE A 13 -32.50 27.06 -32.15
N SER A 14 -33.12 27.46 -31.07
CA SER A 14 -32.52 27.28 -29.73
C SER A 14 -32.39 25.81 -29.36
N ILE A 15 -33.40 24.99 -29.69
CA ILE A 15 -33.31 23.53 -29.49
C ILE A 15 -32.27 22.93 -30.42
N ALA A 16 -32.19 23.35 -31.67
CA ALA A 16 -31.17 22.88 -32.59
C ALA A 16 -29.76 23.26 -32.16
N ILE A 17 -29.56 24.48 -31.67
CA ILE A 17 -28.28 24.92 -31.13
C ILE A 17 -27.95 24.15 -29.84
N GLY A 18 -28.93 23.91 -28.98
CA GLY A 18 -28.76 23.10 -27.78
C GLY A 18 -28.37 21.65 -28.10
N ILE A 19 -29.02 21.03 -29.08
CA ILE A 19 -28.70 19.69 -29.54
C ILE A 19 -27.33 19.64 -30.20
N ILE A 20 -26.99 20.63 -31.02
CA ILE A 20 -25.67 20.73 -31.65
C ILE A 20 -24.58 20.94 -30.59
N SER A 21 -24.84 21.79 -29.59
CA SER A 21 -23.91 21.98 -28.48
C SER A 21 -23.74 20.72 -27.67
N LEU A 22 -24.81 20.00 -27.39
CA LEU A 22 -24.76 18.73 -26.70
C LEU A 22 -24.06 17.66 -27.55
N MET A 23 -24.34 17.59 -28.83
CA MET A 23 -23.68 16.69 -29.76
C MET A 23 -22.17 17.01 -29.90
N LEU A 24 -21.82 18.29 -29.89
CA LEU A 24 -20.40 18.71 -29.88
C LEU A 24 -19.70 18.36 -28.55
N GLN A 25 -20.40 18.49 -27.44
CA GLN A 25 -19.87 18.07 -26.15
C GLN A 25 -19.74 16.56 -26.07
N ILE A 26 -20.72 15.80 -26.50
CA ILE A 26 -20.64 14.34 -26.60
C ILE A 26 -19.60 13.96 -27.63
N GLY A 27 -19.53 14.62 -28.77
CA GLY A 27 -18.49 14.41 -29.78
C GLY A 27 -17.07 14.65 -29.22
N ASN A 28 -16.92 15.72 -28.44
CA ASN A 28 -15.64 15.99 -27.76
C ASN A 28 -15.32 14.95 -26.68
N ILE A 29 -16.31 14.54 -25.92
CA ILE A 29 -16.16 13.46 -24.95
C ILE A 29 -15.84 12.15 -25.66
N ILE A 30 -16.58 11.80 -26.71
CA ILE A 30 -16.32 10.63 -27.53
C ILE A 30 -14.94 10.71 -28.17
N SER A 31 -14.57 11.86 -28.67
CA SER A 31 -13.26 12.11 -29.25
C SER A 31 -12.16 12.01 -28.23
N ILE A 32 -12.39 12.52 -27.04
CA ILE A 32 -11.52 12.29 -25.90
C ILE A 32 -11.46 10.83 -25.54
N TRP A 33 -12.48 10.07 -25.67
CA TRP A 33 -12.56 8.68 -25.28
C TRP A 33 -12.20 7.72 -26.42
N ALA A 34 -12.78 7.88 -27.59
CA ALA A 34 -12.60 6.96 -28.68
C ALA A 34 -11.44 7.26 -29.57
N SER A 35 -11.41 8.44 -29.99
CA SER A 35 -10.35 8.92 -30.85
C SER A 35 -9.46 9.91 -30.16
N HIS A 36 -9.57 9.86 -28.80
CA HIS A 36 -8.77 10.69 -28.04
C HIS A 36 -7.40 10.64 -28.39
N SER A 37 -6.92 9.53 -28.83
CA SER A 37 -5.69 9.39 -29.47
C SER A 37 -5.51 10.33 -30.65
N ILE A 38 -6.52 10.49 -31.45
CA ILE A 38 -6.43 11.32 -32.64
C ILE A 38 -6.54 12.80 -32.31
N GLN A 39 -7.58 13.17 -31.58
CA GLN A 39 -7.82 14.59 -31.35
C GLN A 39 -6.92 15.19 -30.28
N ILE A 40 -6.66 14.45 -29.25
CA ILE A 40 -5.80 14.92 -28.19
C ILE A 40 -4.33 14.84 -28.60
N GLY A 41 -3.93 13.72 -29.17
CA GLY A 41 -2.56 13.53 -29.62
C GLY A 41 -2.20 14.40 -30.82
N SER A 42 -3.08 14.52 -31.81
CA SER A 42 -2.80 15.26 -33.01
C SER A 42 -2.81 16.77 -32.84
N GLN A 43 -3.56 17.26 -31.90
CA GLN A 43 -3.63 18.69 -31.67
C GLN A 43 -2.60 19.19 -30.67
N ASN A 44 -1.89 18.32 -30.03
CA ASN A 44 -1.07 18.66 -28.90
C ASN A 44 -1.80 19.53 -27.89
N ASN A 45 -3.06 19.49 -28.01
CA ASN A 45 -3.87 20.30 -27.16
C ASN A 45 -4.16 19.64 -25.89
N THR A 46 -3.23 19.40 -25.39
CA THR A 46 -3.09 18.61 -24.35
C THR A 46 -3.24 19.18 -23.00
N GLY A 47 -3.69 20.38 -22.92
CA GLY A 47 -4.02 20.99 -21.65
C GLY A 47 -4.93 20.13 -20.77
N ILE A 48 -5.83 19.37 -21.38
CA ILE A 48 -6.72 18.45 -20.65
C ILE A 48 -6.00 17.18 -20.23
N CYS A 49 -5.11 16.70 -21.08
CA CYS A 49 -4.45 15.43 -20.86
C CYS A 49 -3.16 15.53 -20.06
N ASN A 50 -2.63 16.73 -19.94
CA ASN A 50 -1.44 16.97 -19.15
C ASN A 50 -1.67 16.89 -17.65
N GLN A 51 -2.91 16.83 -17.21
CA GLN A 51 -3.24 16.96 -15.81
C GLN A 51 -3.61 15.65 -15.12
N ARG A 52 -4.18 14.70 -15.80
CA ARG A 52 -4.62 13.44 -15.20
C ARG A 52 -5.05 12.41 -16.22
N ILE A 53 -5.07 11.18 -15.80
CA ILE A 53 -5.71 10.08 -16.48
C ILE A 53 -7.21 10.15 -16.24
N ILE A 54 -7.97 9.85 -17.25
CA ILE A 54 -9.42 9.85 -17.19
C ILE A 54 -9.91 8.42 -17.28
N THR A 55 -10.81 8.06 -16.42
CA THR A 55 -11.48 6.76 -16.46
C THR A 55 -12.71 6.85 -17.34
N TYR A 56 -12.93 5.83 -18.15
CA TYR A 56 -14.06 5.77 -19.08
C TYR A 56 -14.98 4.63 -18.72
N GLU A 57 -16.22 4.95 -18.55
CA GLU A 57 -17.22 3.93 -18.21
C GLU A 57 -17.68 3.13 -19.42
N ASN A 58 -17.47 3.60 -20.61
CA ASN A 58 -17.96 2.96 -21.82
C ASN A 58 -17.03 3.22 -23.00
N SER A 59 -15.92 2.55 -22.99
CA SER A 59 -14.81 2.83 -23.88
C SER A 59 -14.59 1.78 -24.96
N THR A 60 -15.68 1.18 -25.45
CA THR A 60 -15.61 0.16 -26.52
C THR A 60 -14.83 0.59 -27.74
N TRP A 61 -14.85 1.86 -28.01
CA TRP A 61 -14.21 2.50 -29.13
C TRP A 61 -12.80 3.03 -28.86
N VAL A 62 -12.30 2.83 -27.64
CA VAL A 62 -10.93 3.19 -27.25
C VAL A 62 -9.96 2.02 -27.43
N ASN A 63 -10.45 0.86 -27.83
CA ASN A 63 -9.62 -0.32 -28.03
C ASN A 63 -8.43 -0.05 -28.96
N HIS A 64 -7.29 -0.50 -28.54
CA HIS A 64 -6.05 -0.42 -29.30
C HIS A 64 -5.60 0.99 -29.70
N THR A 65 -6.06 1.98 -28.96
CA THR A 65 -5.75 3.37 -29.23
C THR A 65 -4.60 3.84 -28.34
N TYR A 66 -3.67 4.55 -28.94
CA TYR A 66 -2.57 5.17 -28.23
C TYR A 66 -2.74 6.69 -28.20
N VAL A 67 -2.50 7.28 -27.06
CA VAL A 67 -2.44 8.72 -26.89
C VAL A 67 -1.07 9.10 -26.34
N ASN A 68 -0.42 10.05 -26.95
CA ASN A 68 0.85 10.55 -26.46
C ASN A 68 0.64 11.80 -25.60
N ILE A 69 0.96 11.72 -24.33
CA ILE A 69 0.81 12.79 -23.36
C ILE A 69 2.17 13.01 -22.70
N ASN A 70 2.76 14.17 -22.88
CA ASN A 70 4.06 14.49 -22.26
C ASN A 70 5.12 13.39 -22.45
N ASN A 71 5.23 12.87 -23.67
CA ASN A 71 6.13 11.76 -23.99
C ASN A 71 5.80 10.43 -23.30
N THR A 72 4.61 10.32 -22.76
CA THR A 72 4.09 9.08 -22.18
C THR A 72 2.97 8.55 -23.05
N ASN A 73 3.03 7.28 -23.39
CA ASN A 73 1.98 6.63 -24.15
C ASN A 73 0.87 6.18 -23.22
N VAL A 74 -0.35 6.51 -23.59
CA VAL A 74 -1.56 6.05 -22.88
C VAL A 74 -2.20 4.96 -23.71
N VAL A 75 -2.44 3.82 -23.11
CA VAL A 75 -3.09 2.67 -23.74
C VAL A 75 -4.42 2.42 -23.07
N ALA A 76 -5.47 2.34 -23.86
CA ALA A 76 -6.79 1.99 -23.37
C ALA A 76 -6.86 0.49 -23.04
N GLY A 77 -7.42 0.18 -21.90
CA GLY A 77 -7.64 -1.21 -21.47
C GLY A 77 -8.73 -1.89 -22.32
N GLU A 78 -8.59 -3.20 -22.49
CA GLU A 78 -9.53 -3.98 -23.28
C GLU A 78 -10.95 -4.03 -22.71
N ASP A 79 -11.07 -4.00 -21.40
CA ASP A 79 -12.39 -3.94 -20.73
C ASP A 79 -12.98 -2.54 -20.63
N LYS A 80 -12.21 -1.56 -21.03
CA LYS A 80 -12.70 -0.26 -21.45
C LYS A 80 -13.19 0.66 -20.36
N THR A 81 -12.72 0.44 -19.16
CA THR A 81 -13.08 1.28 -18.02
C THR A 81 -11.95 2.19 -17.57
N SER A 82 -10.74 1.97 -18.04
CA SER A 82 -9.59 2.77 -17.65
C SER A 82 -8.56 2.92 -18.77
N VAL A 83 -7.75 3.94 -18.64
CA VAL A 83 -6.57 4.18 -19.48
C VAL A 83 -5.34 4.05 -18.61
N THR A 84 -4.36 3.29 -19.08
CA THR A 84 -3.11 3.05 -18.36
C THR A 84 -1.97 3.77 -19.04
N LEU A 85 -1.10 4.43 -18.29
CA LEU A 85 0.12 4.99 -18.81
C LEU A 85 1.13 3.88 -19.14
N ALA A 86 1.51 3.80 -20.40
CA ALA A 86 2.60 2.96 -20.87
C ALA A 86 3.89 3.79 -20.86
N GLY A 87 4.44 4.04 -19.70
CA GLY A 87 5.61 4.89 -19.53
C GLY A 87 6.64 4.26 -18.61
N ASN A 88 7.40 5.12 -17.96
CA ASN A 88 8.43 4.70 -17.03
C ASN A 88 7.82 4.03 -15.79
N SER A 89 8.16 2.77 -15.57
CA SER A 89 7.72 1.97 -14.40
C SER A 89 8.74 1.99 -13.26
N SER A 90 9.79 2.80 -13.35
CA SER A 90 10.79 2.95 -12.29
C SER A 90 10.32 3.91 -11.19
N LEU A 91 10.91 3.76 -10.02
CA LEU A 91 10.70 4.68 -8.92
C LEU A 91 11.20 6.08 -9.26
N CYS A 92 10.49 7.10 -8.80
CA CYS A 92 10.95 8.48 -8.90
C CYS A 92 12.24 8.67 -8.10
N SER A 93 13.16 9.45 -8.65
CA SER A 93 14.30 9.94 -7.89
C SER A 93 13.81 10.86 -6.78
N ILE A 94 14.32 10.68 -5.58
CA ILE A 94 13.91 11.45 -4.40
C ILE A 94 15.14 11.87 -3.60
N SER A 95 15.00 12.93 -2.81
CA SER A 95 16.01 13.40 -1.88
C SER A 95 15.49 13.53 -0.44
N GLY A 96 14.20 13.34 -0.24
CA GLY A 96 13.59 13.43 1.07
C GLY A 96 12.17 12.87 1.10
N TRP A 97 11.53 13.04 2.25
CA TRP A 97 10.18 12.51 2.53
C TRP A 97 9.31 13.61 3.12
N ALA A 98 8.09 13.73 2.62
CA ALA A 98 7.11 14.68 3.11
C ALA A 98 5.86 13.97 3.59
N ILE A 99 5.24 14.50 4.65
CA ILE A 99 3.97 13.97 5.14
C ILE A 99 2.92 14.00 4.03
N TYR A 100 2.16 12.92 3.93
CA TYR A 100 1.06 12.80 2.99
C TYR A 100 -0.28 12.81 3.70
N THR A 101 -0.49 11.93 4.69
CA THR A 101 -1.72 11.90 5.49
C THR A 101 -1.47 11.50 6.92
N LYS A 102 -2.44 11.84 7.78
CA LYS A 102 -2.51 11.41 9.17
C LYS A 102 -3.97 11.28 9.56
N ASP A 103 -4.38 10.14 10.13
CA ASP A 103 -5.80 9.92 10.43
C ASP A 103 -6.25 10.35 11.82
N ASN A 104 -5.34 10.49 12.78
CA ASN A 104 -5.63 10.85 14.17
C ASN A 104 -6.67 9.96 14.85
N SER A 105 -6.78 8.69 14.46
CA SER A 105 -7.91 7.85 14.82
C SER A 105 -8.06 7.64 16.34
N ILE A 106 -6.97 7.49 17.07
CA ILE A 106 -7.04 7.30 18.53
C ILE A 106 -7.50 8.56 19.24
N ARG A 107 -7.03 9.73 18.80
CA ARG A 107 -7.53 11.02 19.32
C ARG A 107 -9.03 11.19 19.08
N ILE A 108 -9.47 10.90 17.86
CA ILE A 108 -10.89 10.96 17.48
C ILE A 108 -11.69 9.94 18.24
N GLY A 109 -11.15 8.74 18.46
CA GLY A 109 -11.78 7.66 19.22
C GLY A 109 -12.08 7.97 20.67
N SER A 110 -11.43 8.99 21.26
CA SER A 110 -11.77 9.47 22.60
C SER A 110 -13.13 10.17 22.69
N LYS A 111 -13.67 10.60 21.55
CA LYS A 111 -14.90 11.39 21.48
C LYS A 111 -15.91 10.88 20.46
N GLY A 112 -15.58 9.86 19.69
CA GLY A 112 -16.41 9.33 18.62
C GLY A 112 -16.21 7.84 18.40
N ASP A 113 -17.03 7.26 17.54
CA ASP A 113 -17.00 5.84 17.23
C ASP A 113 -15.87 5.55 16.23
N VAL A 114 -14.77 5.02 16.74
CA VAL A 114 -13.61 4.59 15.96
C VAL A 114 -13.32 3.13 16.29
N PHE A 115 -13.05 2.32 15.28
CA PHE A 115 -12.69 0.92 15.48
C PHE A 115 -11.36 0.75 16.21
N VAL A 116 -11.29 -0.26 17.06
CA VAL A 116 -10.03 -0.83 17.52
C VAL A 116 -9.42 -1.57 16.35
N ILE A 117 -8.26 -1.14 15.91
CA ILE A 117 -7.57 -1.72 14.75
C ILE A 117 -6.09 -1.99 15.03
N ARG A 118 -5.53 -2.90 14.28
CA ARG A 118 -4.10 -3.05 14.08
C ARG A 118 -3.85 -3.30 12.59
N GLU A 119 -2.61 -3.29 12.23
CA GLU A 119 -2.13 -3.56 10.88
C GLU A 119 -2.83 -2.71 9.80
N PRO A 120 -2.88 -1.37 9.98
CA PRO A 120 -3.33 -0.52 8.89
C PRO A 120 -2.31 -0.52 7.77
N PHE A 121 -2.77 -0.47 6.55
CA PHE A 121 -1.90 -0.23 5.40
C PHE A 121 -2.63 0.59 4.34
N ILE A 122 -1.87 1.19 3.44
CA ILE A 122 -2.41 2.02 2.37
C ILE A 122 -2.15 1.32 1.04
N SER A 123 -3.15 1.32 0.19
CA SER A 123 -3.04 0.92 -1.21
C SER A 123 -3.76 1.91 -2.10
N CYS A 124 -3.17 2.19 -3.26
CA CYS A 124 -3.70 3.16 -4.21
C CYS A 124 -4.10 2.46 -5.50
N SER A 125 -5.27 2.84 -6.01
CA SER A 125 -5.65 2.60 -7.39
C SER A 125 -5.04 3.69 -8.28
N HIS A 126 -5.40 3.69 -9.56
CA HIS A 126 -5.00 4.77 -10.47
C HIS A 126 -5.78 6.07 -10.24
N LEU A 127 -6.74 6.09 -9.35
CA LEU A 127 -7.60 7.26 -9.07
C LEU A 127 -7.54 7.74 -7.64
N GLU A 128 -7.39 6.83 -6.67
CA GLU A 128 -7.47 7.15 -5.25
C GLU A 128 -6.62 6.22 -4.42
N CYS A 129 -6.27 6.66 -3.22
CA CYS A 129 -5.69 5.83 -2.18
C CYS A 129 -6.72 5.52 -1.11
N ARG A 130 -6.64 4.32 -0.56
CA ARG A 130 -7.50 3.88 0.55
C ARG A 130 -6.67 3.35 1.70
N THR A 131 -7.18 3.53 2.89
CA THR A 131 -6.64 2.87 4.09
C THR A 131 -7.35 1.54 4.29
N PHE A 132 -6.58 0.47 4.33
CA PHE A 132 -7.02 -0.86 4.71
C PHE A 132 -6.57 -1.13 6.15
N PHE A 133 -7.34 -1.89 6.90
CA PHE A 133 -7.01 -2.18 8.28
C PHE A 133 -7.67 -3.48 8.74
N LEU A 134 -7.13 -4.06 9.80
CA LEU A 134 -7.71 -5.23 10.46
C LEU A 134 -8.39 -4.77 11.76
N THR A 135 -9.71 -4.72 11.74
CA THR A 135 -10.48 -4.39 12.93
C THR A 135 -10.45 -5.54 13.95
N GLN A 136 -10.62 -5.21 15.21
CA GLN A 136 -10.82 -6.20 16.27
C GLN A 136 -12.31 -6.49 16.55
N GLY A 137 -13.21 -5.82 15.83
CA GLY A 137 -14.65 -5.98 16.00
C GLY A 137 -15.22 -5.20 17.17
N ALA A 138 -14.54 -4.16 17.63
CA ALA A 138 -14.95 -3.32 18.75
C ALA A 138 -14.62 -1.85 18.48
N LEU A 139 -15.25 -0.96 19.22
CA LEU A 139 -14.98 0.48 19.20
C LEU A 139 -14.07 0.88 20.36
N LEU A 140 -13.21 1.86 20.14
CA LEU A 140 -12.25 2.35 21.16
C LEU A 140 -12.95 2.88 22.42
N ASN A 141 -14.08 3.54 22.25
CA ASN A 141 -14.85 4.16 23.34
C ASN A 141 -15.87 3.22 23.99
N ASP A 142 -15.85 1.94 23.66
CA ASP A 142 -16.80 0.93 24.17
C ASP A 142 -16.08 -0.08 25.09
N LYS A 143 -16.84 -0.61 26.05
CA LYS A 143 -16.38 -1.68 26.94
C LYS A 143 -15.95 -2.96 26.18
N HIS A 144 -16.49 -3.21 25.01
CA HIS A 144 -16.11 -4.34 24.16
C HIS A 144 -14.69 -4.23 23.61
N SER A 145 -14.02 -3.08 23.74
CA SER A 145 -12.61 -2.93 23.45
C SER A 145 -11.70 -3.71 24.40
N ASN A 146 -12.24 -4.09 25.57
CA ASN A 146 -11.49 -4.89 26.54
C ASN A 146 -11.15 -6.28 25.97
N GLY A 147 -9.92 -6.69 26.12
CA GLY A 147 -9.45 -7.99 25.67
C GLY A 147 -9.24 -8.12 24.15
N THR A 148 -9.20 -7.01 23.44
CA THR A 148 -8.99 -6.99 21.97
C THR A 148 -7.52 -6.96 21.55
N ALA A 149 -6.58 -6.97 22.49
CA ALA A 149 -5.14 -7.01 22.18
C ALA A 149 -4.71 -8.42 21.74
N LYS A 150 -5.31 -8.95 20.69
CA LYS A 150 -5.07 -10.29 20.16
C LYS A 150 -4.66 -10.19 18.68
N ASP A 151 -3.66 -10.96 18.31
CA ASP A 151 -3.23 -11.02 16.90
C ASP A 151 -4.29 -11.69 16.02
N ARG A 152 -4.89 -12.76 16.51
CA ARG A 152 -5.88 -13.54 15.77
C ARG A 152 -7.11 -13.80 16.63
N SER A 153 -8.26 -13.58 16.03
CA SER A 153 -9.57 -13.93 16.58
C SER A 153 -10.58 -14.07 15.45
N PRO A 154 -11.72 -14.76 15.69
CA PRO A 154 -12.77 -14.87 14.67
C PRO A 154 -13.52 -13.54 14.43
N TYR A 155 -13.30 -12.53 15.24
CA TYR A 155 -13.95 -11.22 15.14
C TYR A 155 -13.17 -10.23 14.25
N ARG A 156 -11.97 -10.58 13.84
CA ARG A 156 -11.17 -9.69 13.01
C ARG A 156 -11.64 -9.70 11.56
N ALA A 157 -11.56 -8.54 10.93
CA ALA A 157 -11.93 -8.36 9.52
C ALA A 157 -11.01 -7.36 8.85
N LEU A 158 -10.74 -7.61 7.57
CA LEU A 158 -10.17 -6.62 6.67
C LEU A 158 -11.28 -5.66 6.26
N MET A 159 -11.06 -4.40 6.51
CA MET A 159 -11.94 -3.29 6.13
C MET A 159 -11.13 -2.20 5.44
N SER A 160 -11.82 -1.29 4.77
CA SER A 160 -11.19 -0.13 4.16
C SER A 160 -12.01 1.13 4.37
N CYS A 161 -11.33 2.26 4.42
CA CYS A 161 -11.95 3.58 4.50
C CYS A 161 -11.19 4.58 3.61
N PRO A 162 -11.76 5.77 3.34
CA PRO A 162 -11.03 6.79 2.63
C PRO A 162 -9.75 7.18 3.34
N LEU A 163 -8.71 7.47 2.57
CA LEU A 163 -7.40 7.86 3.10
C LEU A 163 -7.51 9.13 3.95
N GLY A 164 -6.83 9.14 5.10
CA GLY A 164 -6.79 10.28 6.00
C GLY A 164 -7.98 10.38 6.96
N GLU A 165 -8.92 9.44 6.90
CA GLU A 165 -10.05 9.37 7.82
C GLU A 165 -9.82 8.31 8.89
N ALA A 166 -10.36 8.56 10.08
CA ALA A 166 -10.35 7.57 11.15
C ALA A 166 -11.26 6.38 10.81
N PRO A 167 -10.79 5.13 10.94
CA PRO A 167 -11.63 3.96 10.68
C PRO A 167 -12.84 3.91 11.60
N SER A 168 -14.04 4.07 11.05
CA SER A 168 -15.28 4.12 11.80
C SER A 168 -16.38 3.30 11.14
N PRO A 169 -17.47 2.94 11.88
CA PRO A 169 -18.62 2.29 11.26
C PRO A 169 -19.29 3.12 10.17
N TYR A 170 -19.08 4.44 10.16
CA TYR A 170 -19.75 5.37 9.25
C TYR A 170 -19.05 5.54 7.91
N ASN A 171 -17.75 5.22 7.82
CA ASN A 171 -16.95 5.43 6.62
C ASN A 171 -16.28 4.17 6.09
N SER A 172 -16.39 3.06 6.81
CA SER A 172 -15.62 1.86 6.51
C SER A 172 -16.45 0.82 5.80
N LYS A 173 -15.82 0.17 4.83
CA LYS A 173 -16.37 -0.90 4.03
C LYS A 173 -15.75 -2.23 4.45
N PHE A 174 -16.58 -3.26 4.65
CA PHE A 174 -16.13 -4.62 4.88
C PHE A 174 -15.52 -5.20 3.60
N GLU A 175 -14.37 -5.82 3.72
CA GLU A 175 -13.69 -6.47 2.61
C GLU A 175 -13.67 -8.00 2.78
N SER A 176 -13.25 -8.50 3.94
CA SER A 176 -13.12 -9.94 4.17
C SER A 176 -12.97 -10.25 5.66
N VAL A 177 -13.40 -11.44 6.08
CA VAL A 177 -13.03 -11.94 7.41
C VAL A 177 -11.55 -12.26 7.39
N ALA A 178 -10.77 -11.64 8.27
CA ALA A 178 -9.31 -11.77 8.22
C ALA A 178 -8.63 -11.32 9.51
N TRP A 179 -7.56 -12.00 9.86
CA TRP A 179 -6.55 -11.54 10.82
C TRP A 179 -5.17 -11.36 10.19
N SER A 180 -5.01 -11.66 8.90
CA SER A 180 -3.87 -11.31 8.07
C SER A 180 -4.37 -10.96 6.66
N ALA A 181 -3.76 -9.97 6.02
CA ALA A 181 -4.34 -9.42 4.81
C ALA A 181 -3.34 -8.79 3.85
N SER A 182 -3.78 -8.62 2.63
CA SER A 182 -3.16 -7.78 1.60
C SER A 182 -4.25 -7.25 0.66
N ALA A 183 -3.96 -6.18 -0.04
CA ALA A 183 -4.85 -5.63 -1.07
C ALA A 183 -4.05 -4.84 -2.09
N CYS A 184 -4.50 -4.82 -3.33
CA CYS A 184 -3.92 -3.99 -4.38
C CYS A 184 -4.91 -3.84 -5.53
N HIS A 185 -4.69 -2.84 -6.38
CA HIS A 185 -5.52 -2.54 -7.55
C HIS A 185 -4.71 -2.74 -8.82
N ASP A 186 -5.27 -3.47 -9.78
CA ASP A 186 -4.58 -3.82 -11.02
C ASP A 186 -4.82 -2.82 -12.17
N GLY A 187 -5.49 -1.71 -11.89
CA GLY A 187 -5.95 -0.73 -12.87
C GLY A 187 -7.41 -0.91 -13.25
N MET A 188 -8.01 -2.05 -12.96
CA MET A 188 -9.35 -2.44 -13.34
C MET A 188 -10.22 -2.82 -12.16
N GLY A 189 -9.63 -3.36 -11.12
CA GLY A 189 -10.35 -3.79 -9.94
C GLY A 189 -9.46 -4.02 -8.74
N TRP A 190 -10.08 -4.07 -7.57
CA TRP A 190 -9.44 -4.38 -6.32
C TRP A 190 -9.31 -5.89 -6.11
N LEU A 191 -8.07 -6.32 -5.92
CA LEU A 191 -7.78 -7.62 -5.33
C LEU A 191 -7.67 -7.44 -3.81
N THR A 192 -8.45 -8.21 -3.05
CA THR A 192 -8.31 -8.29 -1.61
C THR A 192 -8.02 -9.73 -1.19
N ILE A 193 -7.14 -9.88 -0.22
CA ILE A 193 -6.72 -11.17 0.32
C ILE A 193 -6.95 -11.11 1.82
N GLY A 194 -7.81 -11.97 2.32
CA GLY A 194 -8.08 -12.09 3.75
C GLY A 194 -7.82 -13.51 4.22
N ILE A 195 -7.00 -13.65 5.27
CA ILE A 195 -6.67 -14.94 5.87
C ILE A 195 -7.30 -15.02 7.24
N SER A 196 -8.05 -16.08 7.48
CA SER A 196 -8.69 -16.36 8.76
C SER A 196 -8.84 -17.86 8.99
N GLY A 197 -9.25 -18.23 10.17
CA GLY A 197 -9.45 -19.62 10.56
C GLY A 197 -8.58 -20.03 11.74
N PRO A 198 -8.58 -21.31 12.11
CA PRO A 198 -7.72 -21.83 13.17
C PRO A 198 -6.26 -21.80 12.72
N ASP A 199 -5.34 -21.74 13.68
CA ASP A 199 -3.89 -21.67 13.41
C ASP A 199 -3.37 -22.84 12.55
N ASN A 200 -3.98 -24.01 12.67
CA ASN A 200 -3.62 -25.21 11.92
C ASN A 200 -4.45 -25.44 10.66
N GLY A 201 -5.32 -24.56 10.31
CA GLY A 201 -6.24 -24.75 9.18
C GLY A 201 -6.73 -23.43 8.58
N ALA A 202 -5.92 -22.38 8.64
CA ALA A 202 -6.29 -21.09 8.07
C ALA A 202 -6.43 -21.16 6.55
N VAL A 203 -7.27 -20.29 6.01
CA VAL A 203 -7.57 -20.18 4.59
C VAL A 203 -7.45 -18.72 4.17
N ALA A 204 -6.74 -18.50 3.08
CA ALA A 204 -6.73 -17.20 2.39
C ALA A 204 -7.87 -17.17 1.39
N VAL A 205 -8.74 -16.17 1.50
CA VAL A 205 -9.82 -15.91 0.55
C VAL A 205 -9.41 -14.76 -0.35
N LEU A 206 -9.37 -15.02 -1.65
CA LEU A 206 -9.09 -14.02 -2.69
C LEU A 206 -10.42 -13.50 -3.22
N LYS A 207 -10.57 -12.17 -3.24
CA LYS A 207 -11.71 -11.49 -3.83
C LYS A 207 -11.24 -10.52 -4.89
N TYR A 208 -11.97 -10.47 -5.99
CA TYR A 208 -11.78 -9.48 -7.02
C TYR A 208 -13.06 -8.68 -7.19
N ASN A 209 -12.99 -7.37 -6.98
CA ASN A 209 -14.15 -6.47 -6.90
C ASN A 209 -15.24 -6.97 -5.94
N GLY A 210 -14.81 -7.49 -4.79
CA GLY A 210 -15.72 -7.97 -3.74
C GLY A 210 -16.29 -9.37 -3.95
N ILE A 211 -15.95 -10.05 -5.04
CA ILE A 211 -16.43 -11.39 -5.36
C ILE A 211 -15.33 -12.41 -5.07
N ILE A 212 -15.66 -13.45 -4.32
CA ILE A 212 -14.72 -14.55 -4.05
C ILE A 212 -14.38 -15.27 -5.35
N THR A 213 -13.10 -15.31 -5.68
CA THR A 213 -12.59 -15.91 -6.91
C THR A 213 -11.77 -17.16 -6.67
N GLU A 214 -11.09 -17.25 -5.53
CA GLU A 214 -10.26 -18.40 -5.19
C GLU A 214 -9.97 -18.45 -3.70
N THR A 215 -9.53 -19.60 -3.22
CA THR A 215 -9.04 -19.80 -1.85
C THR A 215 -7.69 -20.52 -1.88
N ILE A 216 -6.84 -20.19 -0.91
CA ILE A 216 -5.55 -20.85 -0.69
C ILE A 216 -5.57 -21.42 0.72
N LYS A 217 -5.44 -22.73 0.84
CA LYS A 217 -5.40 -23.41 2.13
C LYS A 217 -3.97 -23.41 2.68
N SER A 218 -3.86 -23.34 3.99
CA SER A 218 -2.59 -23.54 4.68
C SER A 218 -1.95 -24.86 4.27
N TRP A 219 -0.71 -24.83 3.82
CA TRP A 219 0.02 -25.99 3.32
C TRP A 219 1.01 -26.59 4.33
N LYS A 220 1.39 -25.81 5.36
CA LYS A 220 2.21 -26.28 6.49
C LYS A 220 1.41 -26.37 7.78
N LYS A 221 0.17 -25.86 7.78
CA LYS A 221 -0.75 -25.89 8.93
C LYS A 221 -0.19 -25.21 10.18
N GLN A 222 0.54 -24.10 9.98
CA GLN A 222 1.14 -23.33 11.05
C GLN A 222 1.02 -21.83 10.78
N ILE A 223 -0.20 -21.33 10.91
CA ILE A 223 -0.54 -19.91 10.79
C ILE A 223 -0.15 -19.37 9.41
N LEU A 224 -0.93 -19.71 8.40
CA LEU A 224 -0.83 -19.07 7.08
C LEU A 224 -1.01 -17.56 7.27
N ARG A 225 -0.09 -16.77 6.73
CA ARG A 225 -0.06 -15.32 6.89
C ARG A 225 0.54 -14.63 5.68
N THR A 226 0.25 -13.37 5.50
CA THR A 226 0.70 -12.61 4.35
C THR A 226 1.27 -11.24 4.74
N GLN A 227 1.26 -10.30 3.84
CA GLN A 227 2.07 -9.10 3.90
C GLN A 227 1.67 -8.08 4.96
N GLU A 228 0.40 -7.93 5.29
CA GLU A 228 -0.12 -6.80 6.08
C GLU A 228 0.19 -5.46 5.43
N SER A 229 0.35 -5.44 4.13
CA SER A 229 0.58 -4.28 3.29
C SER A 229 0.15 -4.54 1.85
N GLU A 230 0.31 -3.53 1.00
CA GLU A 230 -0.09 -3.58 -0.40
C GLU A 230 0.61 -4.72 -1.16
N CYS A 231 -0.14 -5.49 -1.95
CA CYS A 231 0.43 -6.34 -2.99
C CYS A 231 0.81 -5.50 -4.22
N VAL A 232 1.44 -6.09 -5.21
CA VAL A 232 1.94 -5.37 -6.39
C VAL A 232 1.31 -5.93 -7.64
N CYS A 233 0.77 -5.04 -8.47
CA CYS A 233 0.22 -5.41 -9.76
C CYS A 233 1.05 -4.81 -10.91
N MET A 234 1.37 -5.63 -11.91
CA MET A 234 2.07 -5.23 -13.12
C MET A 234 1.43 -5.94 -14.32
N ASN A 235 1.05 -5.17 -15.34
CA ASN A 235 0.44 -5.71 -16.57
C ASN A 235 -0.75 -6.64 -16.32
N GLY A 236 -1.62 -6.27 -15.39
CA GLY A 236 -2.81 -7.04 -15.04
C GLY A 236 -2.57 -8.24 -14.13
N SER A 237 -1.34 -8.57 -13.80
CA SER A 237 -0.97 -9.61 -12.85
C SER A 237 -0.62 -8.99 -11.51
N CYS A 238 -1.15 -9.56 -10.43
CA CYS A 238 -0.84 -9.15 -9.07
C CYS A 238 -0.02 -10.22 -8.36
N PHE A 239 0.86 -9.78 -7.47
CA PHE A 239 1.80 -10.66 -6.79
C PHE A 239 1.75 -10.42 -5.30
N THR A 240 1.76 -11.49 -4.55
CA THR A 240 1.87 -11.47 -3.08
C THR A 240 2.77 -12.59 -2.59
N ILE A 241 3.26 -12.44 -1.37
CA ILE A 241 4.04 -13.47 -0.68
C ILE A 241 3.28 -13.87 0.56
N MET A 242 3.16 -15.19 0.76
CA MET A 242 2.60 -15.77 1.98
C MET A 242 3.64 -16.64 2.66
N THR A 243 3.53 -16.70 3.97
CA THR A 243 4.36 -17.52 4.85
C THR A 243 3.48 -18.53 5.58
N ASP A 244 3.95 -19.74 5.68
CA ASP A 244 3.32 -20.80 6.48
C ASP A 244 4.42 -21.62 7.16
N GLY A 245 4.25 -21.89 8.42
CA GLY A 245 5.25 -22.57 9.20
C GLY A 245 5.60 -21.84 10.50
N PRO A 246 6.58 -22.34 11.26
CA PRO A 246 6.95 -21.76 12.54
C PRO A 246 7.44 -20.32 12.40
N SER A 247 7.34 -19.54 13.48
CA SER A 247 7.74 -18.13 13.49
C SER A 247 9.15 -17.89 14.05
N ASN A 248 9.84 -18.93 14.50
CA ASN A 248 11.15 -18.84 15.16
C ASN A 248 12.20 -19.77 14.59
N LYS A 249 11.96 -20.31 13.42
CA LYS A 249 12.89 -21.18 12.67
C LYS A 249 12.44 -21.23 11.21
N ALA A 250 13.12 -22.01 10.38
CA ALA A 250 12.81 -22.16 8.97
C ALA A 250 11.31 -22.45 8.74
N ALA A 251 10.70 -21.73 7.84
CA ALA A 251 9.32 -21.85 7.44
C ALA A 251 9.22 -22.04 5.91
N SER A 252 8.02 -21.99 5.38
CA SER A 252 7.75 -22.07 3.94
C SER A 252 7.23 -20.72 3.44
N TYR A 253 7.78 -20.25 2.34
CA TYR A 253 7.45 -18.96 1.73
C TYR A 253 7.08 -19.18 0.28
N LYS A 254 5.91 -18.67 -0.13
CA LYS A 254 5.47 -18.81 -1.52
C LYS A 254 5.13 -17.47 -2.12
N ILE A 255 5.55 -17.28 -3.38
CA ILE A 255 5.11 -16.19 -4.23
C ILE A 255 3.90 -16.68 -5.04
N PHE A 256 2.84 -15.89 -5.04
CA PHE A 256 1.63 -16.14 -5.82
C PHE A 256 1.49 -15.09 -6.90
N LYS A 257 1.32 -15.51 -8.13
CA LYS A 257 0.88 -14.69 -9.26
C LYS A 257 -0.62 -14.86 -9.41
N ILE A 258 -1.34 -13.75 -9.39
CA ILE A 258 -2.80 -13.71 -9.34
C ILE A 258 -3.30 -12.81 -10.45
N GLU A 259 -4.22 -13.31 -11.26
CA GLU A 259 -4.86 -12.56 -12.35
C GLU A 259 -6.37 -12.54 -12.14
N LYS A 260 -6.94 -11.33 -11.97
CA LYS A 260 -8.37 -11.12 -11.67
C LYS A 260 -8.87 -12.04 -10.55
N GLY A 261 -8.09 -12.13 -9.48
CA GLY A 261 -8.45 -12.90 -8.30
C GLY A 261 -8.17 -14.40 -8.37
N LYS A 262 -7.55 -14.91 -9.43
CA LYS A 262 -7.20 -16.31 -9.57
C LYS A 262 -5.70 -16.52 -9.61
N VAL A 263 -5.21 -17.51 -8.87
CA VAL A 263 -3.79 -17.89 -8.89
C VAL A 263 -3.48 -18.58 -10.22
N THR A 264 -2.59 -17.96 -10.98
CA THR A 264 -2.13 -18.51 -12.26
C THR A 264 -0.78 -19.21 -12.15
N LYS A 265 0.01 -18.85 -11.15
CA LYS A 265 1.30 -19.48 -10.88
C LYS A 265 1.69 -19.26 -9.42
N SER A 266 2.37 -20.22 -8.84
CA SER A 266 3.00 -20.07 -7.54
C SER A 266 4.32 -20.82 -7.48
N ILE A 267 5.24 -20.31 -6.70
CA ILE A 267 6.52 -20.95 -6.42
C ILE A 267 6.83 -20.88 -4.94
N GLU A 268 7.55 -21.87 -4.44
CA GLU A 268 8.12 -21.86 -3.10
C GLU A 268 9.57 -21.37 -3.18
N LEU A 269 9.94 -20.46 -2.28
CA LEU A 269 11.31 -19.98 -2.20
C LEU A 269 12.23 -21.07 -1.67
N ASN A 270 13.34 -21.29 -2.36
CA ASN A 270 14.43 -22.09 -1.83
C ASN A 270 15.36 -21.18 -0.99
N ALA A 271 15.05 -21.08 0.29
CA ALA A 271 15.70 -20.15 1.21
C ALA A 271 16.00 -20.81 2.57
N PRO A 272 16.89 -21.83 2.62
CA PRO A 272 17.01 -22.72 3.79
C PRO A 272 17.54 -22.04 5.06
N ASN A 273 18.25 -20.92 4.93
CA ASN A 273 18.79 -20.17 6.07
C ASN A 273 18.24 -18.75 6.15
N PHE A 274 17.19 -18.46 5.39
CA PHE A 274 16.54 -17.17 5.35
C PHE A 274 15.13 -17.29 5.91
N TYR A 275 14.57 -16.17 6.33
CA TYR A 275 13.22 -16.13 6.86
C TYR A 275 12.49 -14.92 6.29
N TYR A 276 11.25 -15.13 5.87
CA TYR A 276 10.41 -14.09 5.27
C TYR A 276 9.03 -14.12 5.86
N GLU A 277 8.58 -13.02 6.42
CA GLU A 277 7.19 -12.79 6.72
C GLU A 277 6.88 -11.30 6.66
N GLU A 278 5.61 -10.96 6.56
CA GLU A 278 5.13 -9.59 6.56
C GLU A 278 5.90 -8.69 5.58
N CYS A 279 6.04 -9.15 4.34
CA CYS A 279 6.79 -8.44 3.32
C CYS A 279 6.13 -7.14 2.93
N SER A 280 6.94 -6.10 2.73
CA SER A 280 6.55 -4.84 2.11
C SER A 280 7.09 -4.81 0.70
N CYS A 281 6.20 -4.78 -0.27
CA CYS A 281 6.55 -4.94 -1.67
C CYS A 281 6.26 -3.67 -2.46
N TYR A 282 7.05 -3.42 -3.48
CA TYR A 282 6.84 -2.33 -4.41
C TYR A 282 7.31 -2.73 -5.81
N PRO A 283 6.72 -2.15 -6.86
CA PRO A 283 7.18 -2.39 -8.22
C PRO A 283 8.41 -1.53 -8.54
N ASP A 284 9.29 -2.07 -9.32
CA ASP A 284 10.36 -1.35 -9.99
C ASP A 284 10.39 -1.82 -11.46
N THR A 285 11.32 -1.34 -12.27
CA THR A 285 11.34 -1.66 -13.68
C THR A 285 11.35 -3.17 -13.92
N GLY A 286 10.22 -3.71 -14.34
CA GLY A 286 10.04 -5.11 -14.71
C GLY A 286 10.09 -6.13 -13.56
N ILE A 287 10.24 -5.67 -12.32
CA ILE A 287 10.35 -6.55 -11.15
C ILE A 287 9.45 -6.09 -10.01
N VAL A 288 9.20 -7.00 -9.09
CA VAL A 288 8.69 -6.72 -7.75
C VAL A 288 9.84 -6.85 -6.77
N MET A 289 10.04 -5.84 -5.93
CA MET A 289 10.99 -5.88 -4.82
C MET A 289 10.21 -5.96 -3.51
N CYS A 290 10.55 -6.92 -2.67
CA CYS A 290 9.97 -7.08 -1.34
C CYS A 290 11.05 -7.02 -0.29
N VAL A 291 10.83 -6.25 0.76
CA VAL A 291 11.66 -6.19 1.96
C VAL A 291 10.81 -6.64 3.12
N CYS A 292 11.29 -7.60 3.88
CA CYS A 292 10.45 -8.38 4.76
C CYS A 292 10.93 -8.33 6.22
N ARG A 293 10.32 -9.13 7.07
CA ARG A 293 10.68 -9.32 8.47
C ARG A 293 11.28 -10.70 8.64
N ASP A 294 12.46 -10.76 9.27
CA ASP A 294 13.02 -12.00 9.79
C ASP A 294 12.64 -12.12 11.27
N ASN A 295 11.77 -13.05 11.55
CA ASN A 295 11.34 -13.32 12.93
C ASN A 295 12.13 -14.47 13.58
N TRP A 296 13.14 -14.97 12.90
CA TRP A 296 13.94 -16.09 13.33
C TRP A 296 15.27 -15.66 13.93
N HIS A 297 16.12 -14.99 13.17
CA HIS A 297 17.51 -14.78 13.59
C HIS A 297 18.22 -13.60 12.95
N GLY A 298 17.56 -12.75 12.20
CA GLY A 298 18.19 -11.60 11.56
C GLY A 298 17.58 -10.25 11.98
N SER A 299 18.46 -9.27 12.23
CA SER A 299 18.06 -7.88 12.50
C SER A 299 18.20 -6.97 11.28
N ASN A 300 18.92 -7.40 10.26
CA ASN A 300 18.87 -6.85 8.92
C ASN A 300 17.68 -7.47 8.18
N ARG A 301 17.09 -6.71 7.28
CA ARG A 301 15.90 -7.18 6.61
C ARG A 301 16.21 -8.08 5.43
N PRO A 302 15.54 -9.23 5.35
CA PRO A 302 15.60 -10.08 4.18
C PRO A 302 14.85 -9.42 3.02
N TRP A 303 15.30 -9.65 1.82
CA TRP A 303 14.63 -9.19 0.62
C TRP A 303 14.47 -10.33 -0.40
N VAL A 304 13.49 -10.19 -1.25
CA VAL A 304 13.28 -11.03 -2.42
C VAL A 304 12.82 -10.14 -3.57
N SER A 305 13.36 -10.36 -4.75
CA SER A 305 12.92 -9.71 -5.97
C SER A 305 12.57 -10.76 -7.01
N PHE A 306 11.58 -10.49 -7.84
CA PHE A 306 11.12 -11.42 -8.86
C PHE A 306 10.48 -10.69 -10.03
N ASN A 307 10.46 -11.36 -11.19
CA ASN A 307 9.84 -10.85 -12.41
C ASN A 307 8.45 -11.51 -12.65
N GLN A 308 7.84 -11.20 -13.78
CA GLN A 308 6.53 -11.75 -14.18
C GLN A 308 6.51 -13.28 -14.24
N ASN A 309 7.63 -13.92 -14.49
CA ASN A 309 7.75 -15.37 -14.58
C ASN A 309 8.03 -16.02 -13.22
N LEU A 310 8.10 -15.22 -12.16
CA LEU A 310 8.50 -15.64 -10.81
C LEU A 310 9.95 -16.15 -10.75
N ASP A 311 10.81 -15.72 -11.66
CA ASP A 311 12.25 -15.88 -11.49
C ASP A 311 12.69 -14.93 -10.40
N TYR A 312 13.27 -15.47 -9.31
CA TYR A 312 13.51 -14.69 -8.10
C TYR A 312 14.98 -14.69 -7.69
N GLN A 313 15.33 -13.65 -6.95
CA GLN A 313 16.60 -13.52 -6.23
C GLN A 313 16.30 -13.21 -4.77
N ILE A 314 17.13 -13.70 -3.87
CA ILE A 314 16.98 -13.55 -2.43
C ILE A 314 18.27 -13.05 -1.80
N GLY A 315 18.13 -12.41 -0.66
CA GLY A 315 19.26 -11.93 0.12
C GLY A 315 18.81 -11.19 1.37
N TYR A 316 19.77 -10.62 2.06
CA TYR A 316 19.57 -9.67 3.15
C TYR A 316 20.18 -8.33 2.75
N ILE A 317 19.59 -7.24 3.24
CA ILE A 317 20.19 -5.91 3.08
C ILE A 317 21.52 -5.89 3.80
N CYS A 318 22.59 -5.52 3.10
CA CYS A 318 23.95 -5.65 3.60
C CYS A 318 24.39 -4.52 4.52
N SER A 319 23.64 -3.42 4.55
CA SER A 319 23.95 -2.23 5.34
C SER A 319 24.10 -2.54 6.83
N GLY A 320 25.08 -1.91 7.45
CA GLY A 320 25.21 -1.90 8.90
C GLY A 320 24.20 -0.99 9.62
N VAL A 321 23.33 -0.31 8.87
CA VAL A 321 22.15 0.37 9.36
C VAL A 321 20.99 -0.63 9.36
N PHE A 322 20.83 -1.34 10.47
CA PHE A 322 19.87 -2.43 10.58
C PHE A 322 18.43 -1.90 10.64
N GLY A 323 17.53 -2.48 9.84
CA GLY A 323 16.15 -2.00 9.69
C GLY A 323 15.14 -2.61 10.66
N ASP A 324 15.46 -3.72 11.30
CA ASP A 324 14.52 -4.43 12.17
C ASP A 324 14.60 -3.96 13.63
N ASN A 325 13.76 -4.51 14.48
CA ASN A 325 13.70 -4.27 15.91
C ASN A 325 13.27 -5.58 16.63
N PRO A 326 14.05 -6.14 17.56
CA PRO A 326 15.32 -5.61 18.09
C PRO A 326 16.48 -5.67 17.09
N ARG A 327 17.48 -4.84 17.31
CA ARG A 327 18.69 -4.76 16.48
C ARG A 327 19.92 -4.37 17.27
N PRO A 328 21.13 -4.74 16.80
CA PRO A 328 22.35 -4.21 17.39
C PRO A 328 22.57 -2.75 17.04
N GLU A 329 23.53 -2.10 17.67
CA GLU A 329 23.99 -0.78 17.28
C GLU A 329 24.47 -0.79 15.83
N ASP A 330 24.34 0.36 15.14
CA ASP A 330 24.83 0.53 13.79
C ASP A 330 26.34 0.29 13.73
N GLY A 331 26.77 -0.39 12.70
CA GLY A 331 28.17 -0.72 12.54
C GLY A 331 28.42 -1.58 11.31
N GLU A 332 29.14 -2.67 11.49
CA GLU A 332 29.40 -3.64 10.44
C GLU A 332 28.10 -4.41 10.11
N GLY A 333 27.71 -4.37 8.84
CA GLY A 333 26.60 -5.14 8.35
C GLY A 333 27.01 -6.49 7.78
N SER A 334 26.06 -7.16 7.14
CA SER A 334 26.27 -8.42 6.44
C SER A 334 25.14 -8.66 5.47
N CYS A 335 25.45 -9.32 4.37
CA CYS A 335 24.44 -9.79 3.41
C CYS A 335 23.77 -11.11 3.85
N ASN A 336 24.09 -11.58 5.05
CA ASN A 336 23.49 -12.73 5.72
C ASN A 336 22.82 -12.28 7.03
N PRO A 337 21.99 -13.12 7.66
CA PRO A 337 21.34 -12.74 8.91
C PRO A 337 22.32 -12.32 10.01
N VAL A 338 22.08 -11.15 10.58
CA VAL A 338 22.81 -10.64 11.75
C VAL A 338 21.91 -10.75 12.97
N THR A 339 22.30 -11.56 13.92
CA THR A 339 21.45 -11.92 15.06
C THR A 339 21.69 -11.04 16.28
N VAL A 340 20.58 -10.65 16.93
CA VAL A 340 20.59 -10.10 18.27
C VAL A 340 19.41 -10.68 19.07
N ASP A 341 19.65 -11.12 20.27
CA ASP A 341 18.63 -11.52 21.29
C ASP A 341 17.49 -12.45 20.80
N GLY A 342 17.73 -13.34 19.83
CA GLY A 342 16.78 -14.38 19.45
C GLY A 342 15.63 -13.93 18.55
N ALA A 343 14.63 -14.79 18.43
CA ALA A 343 13.53 -14.64 17.49
C ALA A 343 12.58 -13.51 17.88
N ASN A 344 12.46 -12.53 17.03
CA ASN A 344 11.48 -11.44 17.08
C ASN A 344 11.70 -10.50 15.90
N GLY A 345 10.80 -9.56 15.72
CA GLY A 345 10.92 -8.55 14.67
C GLY A 345 9.74 -7.60 14.65
N VAL A 346 9.76 -6.71 13.69
CA VAL A 346 8.67 -5.80 13.38
C VAL A 346 8.55 -5.68 11.87
N LYS A 347 7.33 -5.60 11.36
CA LYS A 347 7.12 -5.28 9.94
C LYS A 347 7.71 -3.92 9.62
N GLY A 348 8.46 -3.85 8.54
CA GLY A 348 9.05 -2.63 8.02
C GLY A 348 9.26 -2.70 6.52
N PHE A 349 9.96 -1.74 5.98
CA PHE A 349 10.21 -1.60 4.55
C PHE A 349 11.56 -0.95 4.29
N SER A 350 12.02 -1.02 3.05
CA SER A 350 13.14 -0.25 2.53
C SER A 350 12.95 -0.03 1.03
N TYR A 351 13.53 1.05 0.51
CA TYR A 351 13.53 1.33 -0.92
C TYR A 351 14.95 1.29 -1.47
N LYS A 352 15.17 0.41 -2.43
CA LYS A 352 16.46 0.27 -3.12
C LYS A 352 16.57 1.26 -4.27
N TYR A 353 17.70 1.99 -4.31
CA TYR A 353 18.06 2.86 -5.42
C TYR A 353 19.50 2.60 -5.83
N GLY A 354 19.71 1.85 -6.92
CA GLY A 354 21.03 1.43 -7.33
C GLY A 354 21.75 0.61 -6.25
N ASN A 355 22.93 1.04 -5.83
CA ASN A 355 23.68 0.42 -4.71
C ASN A 355 23.26 0.97 -3.35
N GLY A 356 22.45 2.00 -3.31
CA GLY A 356 21.95 2.63 -2.09
C GLY A 356 20.58 2.14 -1.69
N VAL A 357 20.22 2.46 -0.46
CA VAL A 357 18.93 2.08 0.11
C VAL A 357 18.44 3.15 1.09
N TRP A 358 17.15 3.47 1.00
CA TRP A 358 16.44 4.16 2.06
C TRP A 358 15.90 3.14 3.05
N ILE A 359 16.32 3.25 4.29
CA ILE A 359 15.90 2.35 5.37
C ILE A 359 14.93 3.09 6.27
N GLY A 360 13.71 2.57 6.37
CA GLY A 360 12.72 3.02 7.34
C GLY A 360 12.76 2.12 8.56
N ARG A 361 12.87 2.71 9.76
CA ARG A 361 12.96 1.93 10.99
C ARG A 361 12.49 2.70 12.22
N THR A 362 12.16 1.96 13.27
CA THR A 362 11.95 2.55 14.60
C THR A 362 13.27 3.16 15.08
N LYS A 363 13.21 4.27 15.82
CA LYS A 363 14.41 4.89 16.37
C LYS A 363 15.02 4.09 17.51
N SER A 364 14.19 3.46 18.33
CA SER A 364 14.67 2.57 19.39
C SER A 364 15.15 1.25 18.81
N ASN A 365 16.25 0.72 19.37
CA ASN A 365 16.79 -0.58 19.00
C ASN A 365 15.99 -1.75 19.57
N ARG A 366 15.18 -1.51 20.60
CA ARG A 366 14.50 -2.58 21.35
C ARG A 366 13.02 -2.38 21.51
N LEU A 367 12.54 -1.15 21.40
CA LEU A 367 11.15 -0.80 21.55
C LEU A 367 10.57 -0.34 20.20
N ARG A 368 9.30 -0.61 19.98
CA ARG A 368 8.58 -0.04 18.84
C ARG A 368 8.22 1.41 19.14
N LYS A 369 9.22 2.30 19.00
CA LYS A 369 9.14 3.70 19.44
C LYS A 369 9.88 4.60 18.47
N GLY A 370 9.23 5.70 18.06
CA GLY A 370 9.75 6.64 17.07
C GLY A 370 9.87 6.04 15.67
N PHE A 371 10.27 6.85 14.74
CA PHE A 371 10.51 6.42 13.35
C PHE A 371 11.51 7.34 12.66
N GLU A 372 12.38 6.76 11.85
CA GLU A 372 13.39 7.49 11.09
C GLU A 372 13.58 6.89 9.69
N MET A 373 13.98 7.75 8.76
CA MET A 373 14.43 7.35 7.43
C MET A 373 15.92 7.64 7.30
N ILE A 374 16.68 6.67 6.83
CA ILE A 374 18.13 6.76 6.66
C ILE A 374 18.49 6.38 5.23
N TRP A 375 19.24 7.25 4.56
CA TRP A 375 19.85 6.95 3.27
C TRP A 375 21.27 6.45 3.45
N ASP A 376 21.50 5.19 3.08
CA ASP A 376 22.82 4.59 2.98
C ASP A 376 23.18 4.42 1.51
N PRO A 377 24.12 5.21 0.98
CA PRO A 377 24.43 5.22 -0.45
C PRO A 377 25.05 3.92 -0.97
N ASN A 378 25.57 3.09 -0.09
CA ASN A 378 26.15 1.78 -0.42
C ASN A 378 25.48 0.62 0.32
N GLY A 379 24.34 0.86 0.95
CA GLY A 379 23.72 -0.10 1.87
C GLY A 379 23.28 -1.41 1.25
N TRP A 380 23.11 -1.45 -0.07
CA TRP A 380 22.74 -2.70 -0.74
C TRP A 380 23.94 -3.62 -1.00
N THR A 381 25.15 -3.09 -1.01
CA THR A 381 26.37 -3.81 -1.39
C THR A 381 27.48 -3.72 -0.35
N ASN A 382 27.41 -2.75 0.56
CA ASN A 382 28.43 -2.51 1.59
C ASN A 382 28.00 -3.15 2.91
N THR A 383 28.95 -3.70 3.64
CA THR A 383 28.73 -4.33 4.94
C THR A 383 28.86 -3.39 6.14
N ASP A 384 29.45 -2.21 5.96
CA ASP A 384 29.61 -1.21 7.01
C ASP A 384 28.48 -0.19 6.96
N SER A 385 28.12 0.40 8.11
CA SER A 385 27.20 1.53 8.13
C SER A 385 27.89 2.79 7.60
N ASP A 386 27.27 3.43 6.61
CA ASP A 386 27.82 4.60 5.93
C ASP A 386 26.66 5.49 5.45
N PHE A 387 25.82 5.92 6.34
CA PHE A 387 24.69 6.73 5.95
C PHE A 387 25.08 8.19 5.73
N SER A 388 24.49 8.81 4.71
CA SER A 388 24.70 10.23 4.36
C SER A 388 23.54 11.14 4.78
N VAL A 389 22.35 10.58 4.94
CA VAL A 389 21.16 11.34 5.33
C VAL A 389 20.39 10.58 6.40
N LYS A 390 19.94 11.30 7.42
CA LYS A 390 19.04 10.81 8.45
C LYS A 390 17.91 11.82 8.66
N GLN A 391 16.67 11.34 8.61
CA GLN A 391 15.49 12.15 8.82
C GLN A 391 14.60 11.54 9.89
N ASP A 392 14.16 12.35 10.83
CA ASP A 392 13.14 11.96 11.80
C ASP A 392 11.78 12.38 11.26
N VAL A 393 10.95 11.40 10.95
CA VAL A 393 9.61 11.65 10.39
C VAL A 393 8.47 11.41 11.38
N VAL A 394 8.78 10.81 12.52
CA VAL A 394 7.85 10.60 13.65
C VAL A 394 8.59 10.85 14.95
N ALA A 395 7.90 11.38 15.97
CA ALA A 395 8.50 11.69 17.26
C ALA A 395 9.23 10.49 17.89
N ILE A 396 10.43 10.74 18.45
CA ILE A 396 11.24 9.72 19.12
C ILE A 396 10.53 9.15 20.34
N THR A 397 9.78 9.96 21.05
CA THR A 397 9.17 9.63 22.33
C THR A 397 7.87 8.87 22.20
N ASP A 398 7.24 8.91 21.03
CA ASP A 398 5.95 8.27 20.80
C ASP A 398 6.10 6.82 20.40
N TRP A 399 5.12 6.02 20.80
CA TRP A 399 4.97 4.64 20.37
C TRP A 399 4.69 4.59 18.87
N SER A 400 5.34 3.68 18.21
CA SER A 400 5.13 3.35 16.82
C SER A 400 4.79 1.86 16.67
N GLY A 401 5.05 1.26 15.54
CA GLY A 401 4.71 -0.14 15.32
C GLY A 401 5.17 -0.60 13.95
N TYR A 402 4.26 -1.20 13.22
CA TYR A 402 4.50 -1.63 11.85
C TYR A 402 4.71 -0.42 10.93
N SER A 403 5.44 -0.63 9.88
CA SER A 403 5.55 0.28 8.76
C SER A 403 5.58 -0.53 7.47
N GLY A 404 5.17 0.08 6.39
CA GLY A 404 5.12 -0.60 5.11
C GLY A 404 5.15 0.36 3.94
N SER A 405 5.54 -0.16 2.78
CA SER A 405 5.59 0.59 1.54
C SER A 405 4.24 0.59 0.83
N PHE A 406 3.98 1.65 0.12
CA PHE A 406 3.01 1.73 -0.95
C PHE A 406 3.51 2.69 -2.02
N VAL A 407 2.92 2.63 -3.19
CA VAL A 407 3.34 3.48 -4.29
C VAL A 407 2.15 4.18 -4.91
N GLN A 408 2.43 5.31 -5.56
CA GLN A 408 1.46 6.02 -6.35
C GLN A 408 1.90 5.99 -7.81
N HIS A 409 1.04 5.42 -8.65
CA HIS A 409 1.30 5.32 -10.08
C HIS A 409 1.17 6.66 -10.80
N PRO A 410 1.80 6.82 -11.97
CA PRO A 410 1.73 8.04 -12.76
C PRO A 410 0.31 8.53 -13.05
N GLU A 411 -0.64 7.60 -13.20
CA GLU A 411 -2.05 7.91 -13.44
C GLU A 411 -2.67 8.73 -12.30
N LEU A 412 -2.25 8.47 -11.08
CA LEU A 412 -2.76 9.17 -9.91
C LEU A 412 -2.07 10.52 -9.69
N THR A 413 -0.76 10.56 -9.91
CA THR A 413 0.08 11.72 -9.55
C THR A 413 0.31 12.69 -10.70
N GLY A 414 0.21 12.22 -11.95
CA GLY A 414 0.63 12.95 -13.13
C GLY A 414 2.15 13.02 -13.32
N LEU A 415 2.92 12.32 -12.49
CA LEU A 415 4.37 12.18 -12.67
C LEU A 415 4.68 11.17 -13.78
N ASP A 416 5.91 11.14 -14.25
CA ASP A 416 6.37 10.19 -15.26
C ASP A 416 7.03 8.93 -14.66
N CYS A 417 6.97 8.79 -13.35
CA CYS A 417 7.59 7.73 -12.55
C CYS A 417 6.67 7.29 -11.42
N ILE A 418 6.99 6.17 -10.79
CA ILE A 418 6.25 5.64 -9.64
C ILE A 418 6.74 6.35 -8.38
N ARG A 419 5.83 7.01 -7.67
CA ARG A 419 6.16 7.72 -6.44
C ARG A 419 6.26 6.75 -5.27
N PRO A 420 7.42 6.65 -4.61
CA PRO A 420 7.57 5.80 -3.44
C PRO A 420 6.93 6.48 -2.22
N CYS A 421 6.16 5.72 -1.48
CA CYS A 421 5.50 6.18 -0.25
C CYS A 421 5.61 5.12 0.84
N PHE A 422 5.35 5.50 2.06
CA PHE A 422 5.24 4.57 3.18
C PHE A 422 4.23 5.06 4.22
N TRP A 423 3.76 4.14 5.00
CA TRP A 423 2.92 4.40 6.16
C TRP A 423 3.59 3.89 7.43
N VAL A 424 3.26 4.49 8.55
CA VAL A 424 3.69 4.05 9.89
C VAL A 424 2.44 3.89 10.76
N GLU A 425 2.36 2.77 11.43
CA GLU A 425 1.35 2.49 12.44
C GLU A 425 1.79 3.05 13.78
N LEU A 426 0.99 3.94 14.36
CA LEU A 426 1.24 4.51 15.68
C LEU A 426 0.39 3.75 16.70
N VAL A 427 0.97 2.72 17.33
CA VAL A 427 0.28 1.85 18.26
C VAL A 427 0.21 2.48 19.64
N ARG A 428 -0.96 2.49 20.24
CA ARG A 428 -1.21 2.95 21.60
C ARG A 428 -1.91 1.86 22.41
N GLY A 429 -1.82 1.96 23.73
CA GLY A 429 -2.46 1.02 24.65
C GLY A 429 -1.53 -0.09 25.13
N LEU A 430 -2.13 -1.23 25.44
CA LEU A 430 -1.41 -2.40 25.98
C LEU A 430 -0.35 -2.95 25.02
N PRO A 431 0.74 -3.54 25.53
CA PRO A 431 1.10 -3.63 26.97
C PRO A 431 1.83 -2.40 27.49
N ARG A 432 2.24 -1.48 26.60
CA ARG A 432 3.10 -0.34 26.92
C ARG A 432 2.40 0.74 27.76
N GLU A 433 1.11 0.87 27.55
CA GLU A 433 0.26 1.83 28.28
C GLU A 433 -0.82 1.05 29.00
N ASN A 434 -0.51 0.62 30.20
CA ASN A 434 -1.37 -0.25 31.01
C ASN A 434 -2.59 0.44 31.64
N THR A 435 -2.79 1.70 31.37
CA THR A 435 -3.99 2.44 31.75
C THR A 435 -5.15 2.21 30.79
N THR A 436 -4.92 1.53 29.67
CA THR A 436 -5.94 1.14 28.71
C THR A 436 -6.29 -0.33 28.83
N ILE A 437 -7.42 -0.72 28.20
CA ILE A 437 -7.89 -2.11 28.14
C ILE A 437 -7.78 -2.69 26.73
N TRP A 438 -7.25 -1.92 25.81
CA TRP A 438 -7.13 -2.23 24.38
C TRP A 438 -5.73 -1.92 23.85
N THR A 439 -5.47 -2.42 22.68
CA THR A 439 -4.35 -2.02 21.82
C THR A 439 -4.92 -1.58 20.49
N SER A 440 -4.56 -0.42 19.99
CA SER A 440 -5.02 0.07 18.70
C SER A 440 -3.94 0.92 18.03
N GLY A 441 -4.04 1.07 16.71
CA GLY A 441 -3.13 1.84 15.90
C GLY A 441 -3.83 2.97 15.15
N SER A 442 -3.13 4.06 14.96
CA SER A 442 -3.45 5.08 13.96
C SER A 442 -2.43 5.02 12.84
N SER A 443 -2.72 5.64 11.71
CA SER A 443 -1.79 5.65 10.57
C SER A 443 -1.34 7.06 10.23
N ILE A 444 -0.09 7.15 9.81
CA ILE A 444 0.51 8.33 9.20
C ILE A 444 1.26 7.87 7.95
N SER A 445 1.26 8.68 6.90
CA SER A 445 1.95 8.32 5.66
C SER A 445 2.78 9.47 5.12
N PHE A 446 3.82 9.09 4.39
CA PHE A 446 4.80 10.00 3.79
C PHE A 446 5.05 9.54 2.36
N CYS A 447 5.37 10.49 1.49
CA CYS A 447 5.78 10.19 0.13
C CYS A 447 7.10 10.85 -0.21
N GLY A 448 7.85 10.26 -1.12
CA GLY A 448 9.13 10.77 -1.60
C GLY A 448 8.97 12.09 -2.34
N VAL A 449 9.92 12.99 -2.12
CA VAL A 449 9.97 14.32 -2.75
C VAL A 449 11.40 14.64 -3.18
N ASN A 450 11.54 15.55 -4.15
CA ASN A 450 12.84 16.05 -4.62
C ASN A 450 13.24 17.34 -3.90
N SER A 451 13.14 17.34 -2.60
CA SER A 451 13.56 18.45 -1.76
C SER A 451 14.09 17.93 -0.44
N ASP A 452 15.02 18.65 0.15
CA ASP A 452 15.42 18.38 1.51
C ASP A 452 14.22 18.66 2.41
N THR A 453 13.90 17.70 3.27
CA THR A 453 12.83 17.85 4.25
C THR A 453 13.42 18.04 5.63
N ALA A 454 12.80 18.94 6.42
CA ALA A 454 13.16 19.13 7.80
C ALA A 454 12.75 17.89 8.63
N ASN A 455 13.44 17.72 9.76
CA ASN A 455 13.06 16.67 10.73
C ASN A 455 11.82 17.13 11.49
N TRP A 456 10.65 16.71 11.02
CA TRP A 456 9.38 17.02 11.66
C TRP A 456 8.97 15.90 12.61
N SER A 457 8.27 16.30 13.67
CA SER A 457 7.70 15.39 14.65
C SER A 457 6.19 15.31 14.48
N TRP A 458 5.68 14.10 14.25
CA TRP A 458 4.26 13.85 14.01
C TRP A 458 3.71 12.82 15.00
N PRO A 459 3.65 13.13 16.30
CA PRO A 459 3.17 12.19 17.30
C PRO A 459 1.69 11.86 17.12
N ASP A 460 1.26 10.72 17.66
CA ASP A 460 -0.16 10.39 17.74
C ASP A 460 -0.94 11.46 18.50
N GLY A 461 -0.42 11.91 19.63
CA GLY A 461 -0.94 13.02 20.40
C GLY A 461 -2.23 12.74 21.16
N ALA A 462 -2.73 11.50 21.20
CA ALA A 462 -3.87 11.15 22.03
C ALA A 462 -3.48 11.14 23.51
N GLU A 463 -4.35 11.72 24.34
CA GLU A 463 -4.21 11.67 25.80
C GLU A 463 -4.90 10.42 26.35
N LEU A 464 -4.14 9.58 27.04
CA LEU A 464 -4.64 8.33 27.60
C LEU A 464 -4.50 8.32 29.14
N PRO A 465 -5.41 7.66 29.87
CA PRO A 465 -6.64 7.03 29.38
C PRO A 465 -7.73 8.07 29.05
N PHE A 466 -8.69 7.66 28.23
CA PHE A 466 -9.93 8.42 28.08
C PHE A 466 -11.12 7.62 28.63
N THR A 467 -12.21 8.32 28.94
CA THR A 467 -13.40 7.68 29.49
C THR A 467 -14.04 6.77 28.44
N ILE A 468 -14.30 5.53 28.83
CA ILE A 468 -15.02 4.59 28.00
C ILE A 468 -16.51 4.70 28.31
N ASP A 469 -17.30 4.94 27.27
CA ASP A 469 -18.74 4.97 27.36
C ASP A 469 -19.27 3.56 27.72
N LYS A 470 -20.27 3.49 28.58
CA LYS A 470 -20.79 2.23 29.10
C LYS A 470 -21.88 1.63 28.21
#